data_e0b4e34058ecb8b430893cf05663b935
#
_entry.id   e0b4e34058ecb8b430893cf05663b935
#
_cell.length_a   1.000
_cell.length_b   1.000
_cell.length_c   1.000
_cell.angle_alpha   90.00
_cell.angle_beta   90.00
_cell.angle_gamma   90.00
#
_symmetry.space_group_name_H-M   'P 1'
#
loop_
_entity.id
_entity.type
_entity.pdbx_description
1 polymer ?
#
loop_
_entity_poly.entity_id
_entity_poly.type
_entity_poly.pdbx_seq_one_letter_code
_entity_poly.pdbx_strand_id
1 'polypeptide(L)'
;MSIEPTFEGDLTFAADTPFRLDSGGTLQPVTQHYAVYGKLREEAILVCHALSGSARAADWWPEMFGPGRPFDTDRACVIGINVLGSCYGSTGPGSIDPRTGKPYGPDFPLVTIRDMVRAQQQLLRHLGVERLSVVIGGSIGGMQALQWAVDFPEMVRTAVAIGATPLSAMGLALNHLQRQVIRLDPDFRGGRYDAQPARGLGIARSIAMCTYKSSGLFHRRFARKPNRTGEDPLAALDNRYDIAGYLDYQGGKLVERFDANSYLVISKAMDTFDLALGYESEEQALRRIRARALLVGISSDWLFPAADVRALLARLRAAGVHSRYLELVSEHGHDGFLADTHLLAPLLSAALSAADPKPRRQVWLAAANYPAGRET
;
A
#
# COMPACT_ATOMS: atom_id res chain seq x y z
N MET A 1 -3.47 20.41 14.08
CA MET A 1 -3.94 21.13 12.89
C MET A 1 -3.74 20.18 11.71
N SER A 2 -4.78 19.96 10.89
CA SER A 2 -4.62 19.23 9.62
C SER A 2 -3.75 20.08 8.68
N ILE A 3 -2.82 19.45 8.00
CA ILE A 3 -2.01 20.10 6.98
C ILE A 3 -2.80 19.99 5.67
N GLU A 4 -3.33 21.13 5.21
CA GLU A 4 -4.07 21.16 3.94
C GLU A 4 -3.13 21.10 2.74
N PRO A 5 -3.53 20.45 1.63
CA PRO A 5 -2.76 20.51 0.40
C PRO A 5 -2.70 21.96 -0.13
N THR A 6 -1.57 22.32 -0.70
CA THR A 6 -1.41 23.59 -1.40
C THR A 6 -2.26 23.64 -2.66
N PHE A 7 -2.46 22.49 -3.28
CA PHE A 7 -3.31 22.30 -4.45
C PHE A 7 -3.89 20.87 -4.43
N GLU A 8 -5.14 20.75 -4.85
CA GLU A 8 -5.84 19.47 -5.03
C GLU A 8 -6.65 19.54 -6.32
N GLY A 9 -6.64 18.50 -7.13
CA GLY A 9 -7.35 18.52 -8.40
C GLY A 9 -7.33 17.19 -9.12
N ASP A 10 -7.89 17.22 -10.32
CA ASP A 10 -8.02 16.07 -11.22
C ASP A 10 -7.26 16.33 -12.52
N LEU A 11 -6.58 15.29 -13.00
CA LEU A 11 -6.05 15.24 -14.35
C LEU A 11 -6.77 14.16 -15.14
N THR A 12 -7.33 14.52 -16.29
CA THR A 12 -7.90 13.56 -17.24
C THR A 12 -6.99 13.43 -18.45
N PHE A 13 -6.66 12.21 -18.83
CA PHE A 13 -5.83 11.86 -19.98
C PHE A 13 -6.41 10.63 -20.71
N ALA A 14 -5.73 10.14 -21.74
CA ALA A 14 -6.17 9.04 -22.58
C ALA A 14 -7.54 9.28 -23.26
N ALA A 15 -7.88 10.54 -23.58
CA ALA A 15 -9.12 10.86 -24.27
C ALA A 15 -9.13 10.34 -25.71
N ASP A 16 -8.02 10.51 -26.44
CA ASP A 16 -7.90 10.13 -27.85
C ASP A 16 -7.32 8.73 -28.03
N THR A 17 -6.38 8.32 -27.18
CA THR A 17 -5.74 7.00 -27.24
C THR A 17 -5.99 6.26 -25.94
N PRO A 18 -6.69 5.10 -25.98
CA PRO A 18 -7.02 4.36 -24.77
C PRO A 18 -5.79 3.97 -23.94
N PHE A 19 -5.91 4.08 -22.62
CA PHE A 19 -4.93 3.57 -21.67
C PHE A 19 -5.01 2.05 -21.63
N ARG A 20 -3.97 1.38 -22.11
CA ARG A 20 -3.90 -0.09 -22.16
C ARG A 20 -3.50 -0.65 -20.80
N LEU A 21 -4.24 -1.65 -20.34
CA LEU A 21 -4.00 -2.36 -19.09
C LEU A 21 -3.20 -3.65 -19.34
N ASP A 22 -2.47 -4.11 -18.31
CA ASP A 22 -1.72 -5.37 -18.38
C ASP A 22 -2.64 -6.59 -18.57
N SER A 23 -3.90 -6.48 -18.12
CA SER A 23 -4.94 -7.50 -18.35
C SER A 23 -5.43 -7.60 -19.80
N GLY A 24 -4.96 -6.74 -20.71
CA GLY A 24 -5.42 -6.62 -22.09
C GLY A 24 -6.63 -5.70 -22.26
N GLY A 25 -7.27 -5.26 -21.19
CA GLY A 25 -8.36 -4.27 -21.21
C GLY A 25 -7.86 -2.86 -21.51
N THR A 26 -8.81 -1.93 -21.63
CA THR A 26 -8.53 -0.50 -21.85
C THR A 26 -9.44 0.37 -21.00
N LEU A 27 -8.95 1.57 -20.65
CA LEU A 27 -9.73 2.65 -20.05
C LEU A 27 -9.62 3.90 -20.91
N GLN A 28 -10.76 4.59 -21.10
CA GLN A 28 -10.84 5.82 -21.90
C GLN A 28 -12.09 6.61 -21.52
N PRO A 29 -11.95 7.84 -21.01
CA PRO A 29 -10.73 8.45 -20.53
C PRO A 29 -10.25 7.89 -19.18
N VAL A 30 -9.08 8.34 -18.71
CA VAL A 30 -8.58 8.08 -17.37
C VAL A 30 -8.45 9.40 -16.62
N THR A 31 -9.06 9.48 -15.45
CA THR A 31 -8.91 10.60 -14.53
C THR A 31 -8.12 10.14 -13.30
N GLN A 32 -7.18 10.95 -12.84
CA GLN A 32 -6.48 10.76 -11.58
C GLN A 32 -6.65 11.97 -10.68
N HIS A 33 -7.14 11.72 -9.48
CA HIS A 33 -7.21 12.69 -8.40
C HIS A 33 -5.89 12.75 -7.65
N TYR A 34 -5.42 13.95 -7.29
CA TYR A 34 -4.14 14.15 -6.62
C TYR A 34 -4.16 15.36 -5.68
N ALA A 35 -3.25 15.35 -4.71
CA ALA A 35 -3.02 16.44 -3.78
C ALA A 35 -1.52 16.76 -3.72
N VAL A 36 -1.18 18.05 -3.74
CA VAL A 36 0.18 18.58 -3.69
C VAL A 36 0.35 19.36 -2.40
N TYR A 37 1.43 19.10 -1.69
CA TYR A 37 1.83 19.80 -0.48
C TYR A 37 3.19 20.48 -0.72
N GLY A 38 3.28 21.75 -0.34
CA GLY A 38 4.42 22.58 -0.65
C GLY A 38 4.41 23.10 -2.09
N LYS A 39 5.50 23.68 -2.54
CA LYS A 39 5.64 24.27 -3.89
C LYS A 39 5.93 23.17 -4.91
N LEU A 40 5.18 23.13 -6.01
CA LEU A 40 5.43 22.21 -7.13
C LEU A 40 6.83 22.45 -7.70
N ARG A 41 7.58 21.36 -7.93
CA ARG A 41 8.97 21.34 -8.41
C ARG A 41 9.19 20.17 -9.36
N GLU A 42 10.27 20.22 -10.15
CA GLU A 42 10.72 19.11 -11.01
C GLU A 42 11.12 17.85 -10.21
N GLU A 43 11.52 18.01 -8.94
CA GLU A 43 11.79 16.90 -8.02
C GLU A 43 10.76 16.89 -6.90
N ALA A 44 10.14 15.73 -6.68
CA ALA A 44 9.08 15.54 -5.68
C ALA A 44 9.28 14.28 -4.85
N ILE A 45 8.54 14.22 -3.73
CA ILE A 45 8.27 13.00 -2.96
C ILE A 45 6.89 12.50 -3.38
N LEU A 46 6.80 11.26 -3.82
CA LEU A 46 5.53 10.61 -4.12
C LEU A 46 5.11 9.72 -2.94
N VAL A 47 3.94 9.98 -2.38
CA VAL A 47 3.34 9.20 -1.29
C VAL A 47 2.22 8.32 -1.87
N CYS A 48 2.43 7.02 -1.82
CA CYS A 48 1.48 6.01 -2.29
C CYS A 48 0.64 5.50 -1.12
N HIS A 49 -0.68 5.70 -1.20
CA HIS A 49 -1.60 5.32 -0.12
C HIS A 49 -1.89 3.81 -0.06
N ALA A 50 -2.34 3.35 1.11
CA ALA A 50 -2.81 1.99 1.35
C ALA A 50 -4.22 1.77 0.76
N LEU A 51 -4.75 0.53 0.81
CA LEU A 51 -5.97 0.06 0.12
C LEU A 51 -7.14 1.05 0.20
N SER A 52 -7.47 1.54 1.39
CA SER A 52 -8.58 2.47 1.62
C SER A 52 -8.12 3.89 1.96
N GLY A 53 -6.89 4.25 1.61
CA GLY A 53 -6.36 5.60 1.71
C GLY A 53 -6.79 6.48 0.54
N SER A 54 -6.30 7.73 0.54
CA SER A 54 -6.58 8.73 -0.49
C SER A 54 -5.35 9.55 -0.83
N ALA A 55 -5.45 10.41 -1.84
CA ALA A 55 -4.41 11.36 -2.23
C ALA A 55 -4.02 12.32 -1.10
N ARG A 56 -4.92 12.60 -0.16
CA ARG A 56 -4.70 13.49 0.98
C ARG A 56 -3.79 12.84 2.04
N ALA A 57 -2.51 12.72 1.72
CA ALA A 57 -1.54 11.98 2.53
C ALA A 57 -1.39 12.53 3.96
N ALA A 58 -1.54 13.83 4.17
CA ALA A 58 -1.46 14.44 5.48
C ALA A 58 -2.64 14.07 6.41
N ASP A 59 -3.79 13.63 5.87
CA ASP A 59 -4.95 13.23 6.69
C ASP A 59 -4.70 11.89 7.41
N TRP A 60 -3.91 11.01 6.83
CA TRP A 60 -3.64 9.68 7.38
C TRP A 60 -2.18 9.48 7.82
N TRP A 61 -1.28 10.42 7.48
CA TRP A 61 0.13 10.47 7.93
C TRP A 61 0.54 11.86 8.44
N PRO A 62 -0.24 12.53 9.28
CA PRO A 62 0.01 13.94 9.69
C PRO A 62 1.39 14.14 10.33
N GLU A 63 1.88 13.15 11.09
CA GLU A 63 3.18 13.24 11.77
C GLU A 63 4.38 13.11 10.83
N MET A 64 4.19 12.70 9.57
CA MET A 64 5.23 12.69 8.57
C MET A 64 5.51 14.06 7.97
N PHE A 65 4.58 15.02 8.12
CA PHE A 65 4.65 16.34 7.52
C PHE A 65 5.17 17.39 8.49
N GLY A 66 5.92 18.37 7.97
CA GLY A 66 6.39 19.54 8.68
C GLY A 66 7.90 19.69 8.74
N PRO A 67 8.39 20.80 9.31
CA PRO A 67 9.83 21.09 9.41
C PRO A 67 10.60 19.97 10.13
N GLY A 68 11.68 19.50 9.49
CA GLY A 68 12.53 18.42 10.02
C GLY A 68 11.91 17.03 10.00
N ARG A 69 10.69 16.87 9.47
CA ARG A 69 10.00 15.61 9.25
C ARG A 69 10.39 14.99 7.91
N PRO A 70 10.08 13.70 7.67
CA PRO A 70 10.32 13.08 6.35
C PRO A 70 9.77 13.88 5.18
N PHE A 71 8.63 14.53 5.36
CA PHE A 71 7.92 15.35 4.37
C PHE A 71 7.93 16.82 4.81
N ASP A 72 9.11 17.45 4.68
CA ASP A 72 9.30 18.88 4.96
C ASP A 72 8.83 19.69 3.76
N THR A 73 7.59 20.19 3.82
CA THR A 73 6.93 20.89 2.71
C THR A 73 7.49 22.31 2.44
N ASP A 74 8.31 22.85 3.32
CA ASP A 74 9.07 24.08 3.05
C ASP A 74 10.21 23.81 2.07
N ARG A 75 10.72 22.59 2.03
CA ARG A 75 11.90 22.17 1.26
C ARG A 75 11.57 21.26 0.09
N ALA A 76 10.51 20.46 0.19
CA ALA A 76 10.13 19.44 -0.77
C ALA A 76 8.71 19.67 -1.31
N CYS A 77 8.49 19.26 -2.56
CA CYS A 77 7.16 19.01 -3.10
C CYS A 77 6.75 17.59 -2.71
N VAL A 78 5.61 17.44 -2.04
CA VAL A 78 5.04 16.13 -1.70
C VAL A 78 3.74 15.94 -2.46
N ILE A 79 3.59 14.81 -3.13
CA ILE A 79 2.42 14.52 -3.97
C ILE A 79 1.81 13.21 -3.51
N GLY A 80 0.51 13.25 -3.20
CA GLY A 80 -0.33 12.06 -3.05
C GLY A 80 -1.19 11.90 -4.29
N ILE A 81 -1.31 10.68 -4.79
CA ILE A 81 -2.14 10.36 -5.97
C ILE A 81 -3.09 9.25 -5.61
N ASN A 82 -4.37 9.44 -5.92
CA ASN A 82 -5.37 8.43 -5.69
C ASN A 82 -5.25 7.32 -6.73
N VAL A 83 -5.19 6.06 -6.29
CA VAL A 83 -4.94 4.93 -7.20
C VAL A 83 -6.09 4.69 -8.17
N LEU A 84 -5.75 4.25 -9.36
CA LEU A 84 -6.68 3.75 -10.37
C LEU A 84 -7.46 2.56 -9.79
N GLY A 85 -8.78 2.56 -9.94
CA GLY A 85 -9.66 1.56 -9.35
C GLY A 85 -10.23 1.93 -7.97
N SER A 86 -9.79 3.04 -7.36
CA SER A 86 -10.34 3.57 -6.11
C SER A 86 -11.62 4.40 -6.30
N CYS A 87 -12.23 4.82 -5.19
CA CYS A 87 -13.49 5.58 -5.18
C CYS A 87 -13.33 7.05 -4.75
N TYR A 88 -12.11 7.57 -4.72
CA TYR A 88 -11.83 8.94 -4.26
C TYR A 88 -11.35 9.87 -5.41
N GLY A 89 -12.11 9.91 -6.52
CA GLY A 89 -11.87 10.84 -7.62
C GLY A 89 -11.11 10.26 -8.81
N SER A 90 -10.20 9.31 -8.63
CA SER A 90 -9.57 8.61 -9.76
C SER A 90 -10.55 7.64 -10.43
N THR A 91 -10.34 7.38 -11.74
CA THR A 91 -11.15 6.41 -12.49
C THR A 91 -11.19 5.07 -11.79
N GLY A 92 -12.38 4.60 -11.50
CA GLY A 92 -12.67 3.35 -10.79
C GLY A 92 -14.07 2.81 -11.14
N PRO A 93 -14.54 1.78 -10.46
CA PRO A 93 -15.84 1.16 -10.70
C PRO A 93 -17.02 2.14 -10.67
N GLY A 94 -16.96 3.18 -9.82
CA GLY A 94 -17.99 4.22 -9.75
C GLY A 94 -17.95 5.26 -10.88
N SER A 95 -16.89 5.27 -11.70
CA SER A 95 -16.76 6.19 -12.84
C SER A 95 -17.71 5.80 -13.97
N ILE A 96 -18.18 6.80 -14.73
CA ILE A 96 -19.07 6.56 -15.88
C ILE A 96 -18.26 5.93 -17.02
N ASP A 97 -18.73 4.77 -17.50
CA ASP A 97 -18.28 4.18 -18.75
C ASP A 97 -18.86 4.97 -19.93
N PRO A 98 -18.03 5.64 -20.75
CA PRO A 98 -18.53 6.45 -21.85
C PRO A 98 -19.24 5.64 -22.94
N ARG A 99 -19.04 4.33 -22.99
CA ARG A 99 -19.71 3.43 -23.94
C ARG A 99 -21.17 3.17 -23.58
N THR A 100 -21.49 3.23 -22.30
CA THR A 100 -22.83 2.90 -21.78
C THR A 100 -23.55 4.07 -21.14
N GLY A 101 -22.83 5.13 -20.76
CA GLY A 101 -23.35 6.26 -19.98
C GLY A 101 -23.69 5.91 -18.53
N LYS A 102 -23.29 4.74 -18.03
CA LYS A 102 -23.53 4.24 -16.67
C LYS A 102 -22.22 3.98 -15.95
N PRO A 103 -22.22 3.89 -14.60
CA PRO A 103 -21.02 3.46 -13.88
C PRO A 103 -20.50 2.11 -14.39
N TYR A 104 -19.18 1.96 -14.44
CA TYR A 104 -18.57 0.68 -14.80
C TYR A 104 -19.08 -0.45 -13.89
N GLY A 105 -19.17 -0.21 -12.60
CA GLY A 105 -19.55 -1.22 -11.63
C GLY A 105 -18.69 -2.48 -11.73
N PRO A 106 -19.32 -3.68 -11.90
CA PRO A 106 -18.59 -4.94 -12.04
C PRO A 106 -17.87 -5.11 -13.39
N ASP A 107 -18.18 -4.27 -14.37
CA ASP A 107 -17.54 -4.30 -15.71
C ASP A 107 -16.25 -3.47 -15.75
N PHE A 108 -15.85 -2.88 -14.64
CA PHE A 108 -14.57 -2.20 -14.53
C PHE A 108 -13.43 -3.20 -14.80
N PRO A 109 -12.51 -2.90 -15.74
CA PRO A 109 -11.48 -3.85 -16.12
C PRO A 109 -10.52 -4.12 -14.96
N LEU A 110 -9.92 -5.32 -14.96
CA LEU A 110 -8.89 -5.66 -13.99
C LEU A 110 -7.67 -4.75 -14.19
N VAL A 111 -7.29 -4.05 -13.13
CA VAL A 111 -6.08 -3.23 -13.06
C VAL A 111 -5.02 -3.89 -12.19
N THR A 112 -3.76 -3.66 -12.53
CA THR A 112 -2.59 -4.15 -11.77
C THR A 112 -1.92 -2.99 -11.01
N ILE A 113 -1.03 -3.31 -10.07
CA ILE A 113 -0.17 -2.28 -9.44
C ILE A 113 0.66 -1.54 -10.49
N ARG A 114 1.10 -2.25 -11.53
CA ARG A 114 1.85 -1.67 -12.65
C ARG A 114 1.01 -0.68 -13.45
N ASP A 115 -0.27 -0.98 -13.70
CA ASP A 115 -1.20 -0.03 -14.32
C ASP A 115 -1.38 1.23 -13.48
N MET A 116 -1.52 1.10 -12.15
CA MET A 116 -1.60 2.23 -11.24
C MET A 116 -0.37 3.12 -11.35
N VAL A 117 0.82 2.53 -11.33
CA VAL A 117 2.10 3.25 -11.44
C VAL A 117 2.26 3.94 -12.79
N ARG A 118 1.87 3.29 -13.90
CA ARG A 118 1.89 3.91 -15.24
C ARG A 118 0.93 5.09 -15.35
N ALA A 119 -0.25 4.99 -14.74
CA ALA A 119 -1.19 6.10 -14.70
C ALA A 119 -0.64 7.27 -13.87
N GLN A 120 -0.07 7.01 -12.70
CA GLN A 120 0.58 8.02 -11.85
C GLN A 120 1.72 8.72 -12.60
N GLN A 121 2.49 8.00 -13.40
CA GLN A 121 3.59 8.56 -14.19
C GLN A 121 3.09 9.56 -15.26
N GLN A 122 1.92 9.30 -15.88
CA GLN A 122 1.31 10.26 -16.81
C GLN A 122 0.95 11.57 -16.09
N LEU A 123 0.36 11.47 -14.89
CA LEU A 123 0.06 12.64 -14.07
C LEU A 123 1.34 13.42 -13.71
N LEU A 124 2.37 12.75 -13.20
CA LEU A 124 3.60 13.42 -12.78
C LEU A 124 4.28 14.15 -13.94
N ARG A 125 4.29 13.54 -15.13
CA ARG A 125 4.78 14.22 -16.35
C ARG A 125 4.00 15.47 -16.68
N HIS A 126 2.67 15.43 -16.58
CA HIS A 126 1.82 16.59 -16.80
C HIS A 126 2.12 17.72 -15.80
N LEU A 127 2.42 17.37 -14.57
CA LEU A 127 2.81 18.33 -13.53
C LEU A 127 4.25 18.85 -13.67
N GLY A 128 5.01 18.38 -14.65
CA GLY A 128 6.42 18.77 -14.85
C GLY A 128 7.37 18.12 -13.82
N VAL A 129 6.96 17.02 -13.19
CA VAL A 129 7.82 16.28 -12.25
C VAL A 129 8.67 15.29 -13.04
N GLU A 130 9.97 15.55 -13.06
CA GLU A 130 10.95 14.72 -13.79
C GLU A 130 11.60 13.67 -12.90
N ARG A 131 11.71 13.93 -11.60
CA ARG A 131 12.39 13.06 -10.63
C ARG A 131 11.61 12.89 -9.33
N LEU A 132 11.73 11.69 -8.77
CA LEU A 132 11.23 11.36 -7.45
C LEU A 132 12.43 11.17 -6.51
N SER A 133 12.66 12.14 -5.61
CA SER A 133 13.66 11.99 -4.55
C SER A 133 13.33 10.79 -3.67
N VAL A 134 12.04 10.61 -3.39
CA VAL A 134 11.52 9.47 -2.67
C VAL A 134 10.17 9.05 -3.26
N VAL A 135 9.97 7.76 -3.47
CA VAL A 135 8.64 7.16 -3.60
C VAL A 135 8.42 6.25 -2.39
N ILE A 136 7.32 6.44 -1.68
CA ILE A 136 7.09 5.81 -0.37
C ILE A 136 5.64 5.39 -0.17
N GLY A 137 5.45 4.23 0.45
CA GLY A 137 4.14 3.78 0.90
C GLY A 137 4.20 2.56 1.78
N GLY A 138 3.10 2.31 2.48
CA GLY A 138 2.88 1.08 3.26
C GLY A 138 1.90 0.15 2.57
N SER A 139 2.04 -1.18 2.78
CA SER A 139 1.13 -2.17 2.19
C SER A 139 1.11 -2.08 0.66
N ILE A 140 -0.07 -2.00 0.03
CA ILE A 140 -0.19 -1.75 -1.43
C ILE A 140 0.56 -0.47 -1.87
N GLY A 141 0.70 0.54 -1.00
CA GLY A 141 1.54 1.71 -1.30
C GLY A 141 3.02 1.34 -1.43
N GLY A 142 3.50 0.41 -0.62
CA GLY A 142 4.85 -0.14 -0.73
C GLY A 142 5.05 -1.02 -1.97
N MET A 143 4.01 -1.76 -2.40
CA MET A 143 4.03 -2.47 -3.69
C MET A 143 4.18 -1.49 -4.85
N GLN A 144 3.45 -0.36 -4.82
CA GLN A 144 3.59 0.71 -5.80
C GLN A 144 5.01 1.30 -5.80
N ALA A 145 5.59 1.56 -4.61
CA ALA A 145 6.95 2.10 -4.51
C ALA A 145 8.01 1.16 -5.13
N LEU A 146 7.86 -0.15 -4.94
CA LEU A 146 8.72 -1.16 -5.58
C LEU A 146 8.52 -1.18 -7.10
N GLN A 147 7.26 -1.14 -7.56
CA GLN A 147 6.94 -1.13 -8.99
C GLN A 147 7.47 0.13 -9.68
N TRP A 148 7.39 1.28 -9.03
CA TRP A 148 7.98 2.53 -9.52
C TRP A 148 9.49 2.39 -9.77
N ALA A 149 10.20 1.76 -8.82
CA ALA A 149 11.64 1.56 -8.96
C ALA A 149 12.01 0.62 -10.12
N VAL A 150 11.16 -0.37 -10.42
CA VAL A 150 11.33 -1.32 -11.53
C VAL A 150 11.01 -0.66 -12.88
N ASP A 151 9.85 -0.02 -13.00
CA ASP A 151 9.35 0.48 -14.29
C ASP A 151 9.98 1.81 -14.71
N PHE A 152 10.31 2.67 -13.73
CA PHE A 152 10.86 4.00 -13.97
C PHE A 152 12.18 4.26 -13.24
N PRO A 153 13.20 3.42 -13.49
CA PRO A 153 14.47 3.46 -12.76
C PRO A 153 15.20 4.78 -12.84
N GLU A 154 15.01 5.54 -13.94
CA GLU A 154 15.66 6.85 -14.13
C GLU A 154 14.98 7.96 -13.31
N MET A 155 13.70 7.80 -12.97
CA MET A 155 12.97 8.80 -12.23
C MET A 155 13.15 8.68 -10.73
N VAL A 156 13.35 7.45 -10.19
CA VAL A 156 13.30 7.17 -8.76
C VAL A 156 14.72 7.16 -8.16
N ARG A 157 14.97 8.04 -7.18
CA ARG A 157 16.23 8.05 -6.43
C ARG A 157 16.18 7.10 -5.22
N THR A 158 15.08 7.10 -4.48
CA THR A 158 14.88 6.21 -3.32
C THR A 158 13.47 5.64 -3.33
N ALA A 159 13.34 4.32 -3.25
CA ALA A 159 12.07 3.63 -3.05
C ALA A 159 11.98 3.11 -1.61
N VAL A 160 10.90 3.45 -0.92
CA VAL A 160 10.64 3.04 0.46
C VAL A 160 9.38 2.20 0.51
N ALA A 161 9.53 0.90 0.77
CA ALA A 161 8.41 -0.04 0.89
C ALA A 161 8.27 -0.50 2.35
N ILE A 162 7.11 -0.22 2.95
CA ILE A 162 6.83 -0.51 4.36
C ILE A 162 5.80 -1.63 4.43
N GLY A 163 6.13 -2.75 5.09
CA GLY A 163 5.23 -3.90 5.21
C GLY A 163 4.68 -4.33 3.84
N ALA A 164 5.56 -4.54 2.85
CA ALA A 164 5.14 -4.82 1.48
C ALA A 164 6.07 -5.81 0.78
N THR A 165 5.46 -6.85 0.24
CA THR A 165 6.03 -7.88 -0.65
C THR A 165 4.91 -8.42 -1.55
N PRO A 166 5.17 -9.21 -2.57
CA PRO A 166 4.12 -10.08 -3.13
C PRO A 166 3.43 -10.87 -2.00
N LEU A 167 2.11 -11.01 -2.08
CA LEU A 167 1.33 -11.65 -1.02
C LEU A 167 1.69 -13.13 -0.86
N SER A 168 1.83 -13.56 0.40
CA SER A 168 1.93 -14.96 0.77
C SER A 168 0.61 -15.72 0.47
N ALA A 169 0.63 -17.05 0.48
CA ALA A 169 -0.57 -17.87 0.34
C ALA A 169 -1.65 -17.50 1.37
N MET A 170 -1.26 -17.15 2.62
CA MET A 170 -2.19 -16.69 3.64
C MET A 170 -2.80 -15.34 3.28
N GLY A 171 -2.02 -14.38 2.78
CA GLY A 171 -2.53 -13.09 2.32
C GLY A 171 -3.53 -13.25 1.17
N LEU A 172 -3.22 -14.11 0.19
CA LEU A 172 -4.14 -14.44 -0.91
C LEU A 172 -5.44 -15.08 -0.40
N ALA A 173 -5.36 -16.01 0.55
CA ALA A 173 -6.54 -16.65 1.16
C ALA A 173 -7.43 -15.62 1.87
N LEU A 174 -6.84 -14.73 2.66
CA LEU A 174 -7.57 -13.69 3.37
C LEU A 174 -8.25 -12.68 2.43
N ASN A 175 -7.56 -12.24 1.38
CA ASN A 175 -8.16 -11.42 0.34
C ASN A 175 -9.29 -12.14 -0.39
N HIS A 176 -9.12 -13.43 -0.67
CA HIS A 176 -10.18 -14.26 -1.25
C HIS A 176 -11.44 -14.27 -0.37
N LEU A 177 -11.29 -14.56 0.93
CA LEU A 177 -12.42 -14.57 1.88
C LEU A 177 -13.12 -13.21 1.95
N GLN A 178 -12.37 -12.11 2.00
CA GLN A 178 -12.93 -10.76 2.01
C GLN A 178 -13.76 -10.48 0.75
N ARG A 179 -13.27 -10.86 -0.42
CA ARG A 179 -14.04 -10.71 -1.66
C ARG A 179 -15.26 -11.61 -1.72
N GLN A 180 -15.17 -12.82 -1.16
CA GLN A 180 -16.32 -13.74 -1.12
C GLN A 180 -17.44 -13.21 -0.25
N VAL A 181 -17.16 -12.71 0.96
CA VAL A 181 -18.22 -12.19 1.83
C VAL A 181 -18.92 -10.96 1.25
N ILE A 182 -18.20 -10.10 0.50
CA ILE A 182 -18.82 -8.99 -0.24
C ILE A 182 -19.78 -9.54 -1.31
N ARG A 183 -19.36 -10.54 -2.08
CA ARG A 183 -20.17 -11.11 -3.18
C ARG A 183 -21.35 -11.92 -2.69
N LEU A 184 -21.31 -12.47 -1.49
CA LEU A 184 -22.38 -13.22 -0.85
C LEU A 184 -23.44 -12.31 -0.21
N ASP A 185 -23.18 -11.01 -0.09
CA ASP A 185 -24.18 -10.05 0.39
C ASP A 185 -25.33 -9.98 -0.60
N PRO A 186 -26.61 -10.19 -0.18
CA PRO A 186 -27.77 -10.09 -1.07
C PRO A 186 -27.89 -8.74 -1.80
N ASP A 187 -27.42 -7.66 -1.16
CA ASP A 187 -27.47 -6.32 -1.74
C ASP A 187 -26.35 -6.07 -2.75
N PHE A 188 -25.35 -6.97 -2.87
CA PHE A 188 -24.28 -6.85 -3.87
C PHE A 188 -24.79 -6.94 -5.31
N ARG A 189 -25.81 -7.74 -5.59
CA ARG A 189 -26.48 -7.87 -6.90
C ARG A 189 -25.51 -8.01 -8.07
N GLY A 190 -24.47 -8.83 -7.90
CA GLY A 190 -23.43 -9.02 -8.91
C GLY A 190 -22.59 -7.78 -9.18
N GLY A 191 -22.51 -6.85 -8.24
CA GLY A 191 -21.77 -5.58 -8.35
C GLY A 191 -22.58 -4.43 -8.95
N ARG A 192 -23.89 -4.63 -9.22
CA ARG A 192 -24.82 -3.62 -9.76
C ARG A 192 -25.81 -3.20 -8.67
N TYR A 193 -25.32 -2.49 -7.67
CA TYR A 193 -26.09 -2.02 -6.52
C TYR A 193 -26.32 -0.52 -6.58
N ASP A 194 -27.48 -0.09 -6.11
CA ASP A 194 -27.78 1.33 -5.88
C ASP A 194 -27.31 1.77 -4.47
N ALA A 195 -27.45 0.86 -3.49
CA ALA A 195 -26.93 1.03 -2.13
C ALA A 195 -25.82 0.01 -1.86
N GLN A 196 -24.80 0.42 -1.11
CA GLN A 196 -23.65 -0.43 -0.74
C GLN A 196 -24.10 -1.78 -0.15
N PRO A 197 -23.45 -2.89 -0.52
CA PRO A 197 -23.58 -4.18 0.18
C PRO A 197 -22.93 -4.08 1.57
N ALA A 198 -23.61 -3.38 2.48
CA ALA A 198 -23.07 -2.90 3.73
C ALA A 198 -22.60 -4.02 4.67
N ARG A 199 -23.37 -5.13 4.68
CA ARG A 199 -23.06 -6.29 5.54
C ARG A 199 -21.78 -6.98 5.05
N GLY A 200 -21.70 -7.31 3.76
CA GLY A 200 -20.55 -7.98 3.16
C GLY A 200 -19.28 -7.13 3.23
N LEU A 201 -19.38 -5.84 2.89
CA LEU A 201 -18.24 -4.91 2.97
C LEU A 201 -17.78 -4.71 4.42
N GLY A 202 -18.72 -4.60 5.37
CA GLY A 202 -18.41 -4.50 6.80
C GLY A 202 -17.69 -5.74 7.34
N ILE A 203 -18.16 -6.95 6.98
CA ILE A 203 -17.49 -8.21 7.36
C ILE A 203 -16.11 -8.31 6.71
N ALA A 204 -15.97 -7.94 5.44
CA ALA A 204 -14.66 -7.92 4.76
C ALA A 204 -13.67 -7.01 5.51
N ARG A 205 -14.13 -5.84 5.98
CA ARG A 205 -13.31 -4.96 6.82
C ARG A 205 -12.96 -5.59 8.16
N SER A 206 -13.90 -6.30 8.78
CA SER A 206 -13.66 -7.01 10.05
C SER A 206 -12.58 -8.09 9.90
N ILE A 207 -12.62 -8.88 8.82
CA ILE A 207 -11.56 -9.85 8.47
C ILE A 207 -10.22 -9.12 8.29
N ALA A 208 -10.20 -8.02 7.54
CA ALA A 208 -9.01 -7.20 7.34
C ALA A 208 -8.46 -6.66 8.67
N MET A 209 -9.31 -6.17 9.57
CA MET A 209 -8.87 -5.69 10.89
C MET A 209 -8.22 -6.78 11.74
N CYS A 210 -8.68 -8.03 11.63
CA CYS A 210 -8.01 -9.17 12.28
C CYS A 210 -6.59 -9.37 11.71
N THR A 211 -6.35 -9.07 10.44
CA THR A 211 -5.03 -9.19 9.82
C THR A 211 -4.12 -7.98 10.07
N TYR A 212 -4.71 -6.80 10.30
CA TYR A 212 -3.96 -5.56 10.48
C TYR A 212 -3.45 -5.35 11.90
N LYS A 213 -3.98 -6.08 12.88
CA LYS A 213 -3.60 -5.95 14.30
C LYS A 213 -2.90 -7.19 14.80
N SER A 214 -1.99 -7.02 15.76
CA SER A 214 -1.38 -8.17 16.43
C SER A 214 -2.34 -8.80 17.44
N SER A 215 -2.21 -10.12 17.66
CA SER A 215 -2.96 -10.84 18.69
C SER A 215 -2.69 -10.28 20.10
N GLY A 216 -1.45 -9.86 20.36
CA GLY A 216 -1.06 -9.25 21.63
C GLY A 216 -1.79 -7.92 21.90
N LEU A 217 -1.92 -7.08 20.89
CA LEU A 217 -2.69 -5.83 20.99
C LEU A 217 -4.17 -6.12 21.26
N PHE A 218 -4.77 -7.06 20.54
CA PHE A 218 -6.16 -7.46 20.77
C PHE A 218 -6.36 -8.02 22.19
N HIS A 219 -5.45 -8.87 22.67
CA HIS A 219 -5.53 -9.41 24.02
C HIS A 219 -5.46 -8.29 25.09
N ARG A 220 -4.52 -7.38 24.99
CA ARG A 220 -4.40 -6.26 25.96
C ARG A 220 -5.62 -5.35 25.94
N ARG A 221 -6.15 -5.04 24.76
CA ARG A 221 -7.23 -4.07 24.60
C ARG A 221 -8.59 -4.65 25.00
N PHE A 222 -8.90 -5.84 24.56
CA PHE A 222 -10.22 -6.45 24.66
C PHE A 222 -10.27 -7.61 25.63
N ALA A 223 -9.25 -8.48 25.69
CA ALA A 223 -9.26 -9.72 26.45
C ALA A 223 -10.57 -10.51 26.21
N ARG A 224 -11.20 -10.97 27.28
CA ARG A 224 -12.53 -11.62 27.27
C ARG A 224 -13.60 -10.72 27.93
N LYS A 225 -13.49 -9.41 27.72
CA LYS A 225 -14.45 -8.45 28.31
C LYS A 225 -15.80 -8.57 27.61
N PRO A 226 -16.92 -8.58 28.35
CA PRO A 226 -18.25 -8.43 27.78
C PRO A 226 -18.38 -7.14 26.97
N ASN A 227 -19.30 -7.12 26.01
CA ASN A 227 -19.53 -5.94 25.21
C ASN A 227 -19.93 -4.73 26.09
N ARG A 228 -19.50 -3.54 25.70
CA ARG A 228 -19.76 -2.28 26.44
C ARG A 228 -21.24 -1.90 26.53
N THR A 229 -22.07 -2.51 25.67
CA THR A 229 -23.54 -2.35 25.72
C THR A 229 -24.20 -3.13 26.86
N GLY A 230 -23.43 -3.84 27.70
CA GLY A 230 -23.96 -4.62 28.81
C GLY A 230 -24.49 -6.02 28.44
N GLU A 231 -24.19 -6.49 27.23
CA GLU A 231 -24.51 -7.86 26.79
C GLU A 231 -23.76 -8.88 27.65
N ASP A 232 -24.50 -9.85 28.24
CA ASP A 232 -23.88 -11.01 28.87
C ASP A 232 -23.68 -12.12 27.83
N PRO A 233 -22.44 -12.50 27.50
CA PRO A 233 -22.15 -13.52 26.48
C PRO A 233 -22.74 -14.90 26.79
N LEU A 234 -23.17 -15.17 28.06
CA LEU A 234 -23.80 -16.43 28.45
C LEU A 234 -25.32 -16.38 28.34
N ALA A 235 -25.93 -15.20 28.21
CA ALA A 235 -27.40 -15.07 28.28
C ALA A 235 -28.08 -15.36 26.92
N ALA A 236 -27.40 -15.10 25.77
CA ALA A 236 -27.98 -15.37 24.44
C ALA A 236 -26.87 -15.63 23.42
N LEU A 237 -27.22 -16.35 22.34
CA LEU A 237 -26.28 -16.67 21.23
C LEU A 237 -25.68 -15.43 20.57
N ASP A 238 -26.49 -14.38 20.41
CA ASP A 238 -26.08 -13.16 19.72
C ASP A 238 -25.36 -12.16 20.62
N ASN A 239 -25.27 -12.43 21.93
CA ASN A 239 -24.55 -11.58 22.87
C ASN A 239 -23.03 -11.70 22.67
N ARG A 240 -22.33 -10.58 22.71
CA ARG A 240 -20.97 -10.46 22.18
C ARG A 240 -19.95 -10.06 23.23
N TYR A 241 -18.70 -10.40 22.96
CA TYR A 241 -17.53 -9.81 23.61
C TYR A 241 -17.19 -8.45 22.98
N ASP A 242 -16.49 -7.59 23.72
CA ASP A 242 -16.14 -6.20 23.31
C ASP A 242 -15.41 -6.15 21.96
N ILE A 243 -14.60 -7.15 21.64
CA ILE A 243 -13.90 -7.24 20.34
C ILE A 243 -14.88 -7.27 19.15
N ALA A 244 -16.02 -7.93 19.27
CA ALA A 244 -17.00 -7.98 18.18
C ALA A 244 -17.58 -6.58 17.90
N GLY A 245 -17.95 -5.83 18.95
CA GLY A 245 -18.40 -4.45 18.80
C GLY A 245 -17.35 -3.53 18.16
N TYR A 246 -16.08 -3.75 18.44
CA TYR A 246 -14.99 -3.03 17.76
C TYR A 246 -14.92 -3.36 16.27
N LEU A 247 -15.04 -4.64 15.91
CA LEU A 247 -15.01 -5.06 14.50
C LEU A 247 -16.20 -4.50 13.72
N ASP A 248 -17.41 -4.55 14.30
CA ASP A 248 -18.62 -3.98 13.70
C ASP A 248 -18.46 -2.47 13.46
N TYR A 249 -17.93 -1.74 14.44
CA TYR A 249 -17.66 -0.31 14.32
C TYR A 249 -16.66 -0.01 13.18
N GLN A 250 -15.59 -0.79 13.05
CA GLN A 250 -14.61 -0.61 11.98
C GLN A 250 -15.19 -0.98 10.62
N GLY A 251 -16.06 -1.98 10.57
CA GLY A 251 -16.83 -2.35 9.39
C GLY A 251 -17.73 -1.20 8.93
N GLY A 252 -18.56 -0.66 9.82
CA GLY A 252 -19.45 0.46 9.53
C GLY A 252 -18.71 1.69 9.02
N LYS A 253 -17.60 2.06 9.66
CA LYS A 253 -16.76 3.19 9.19
C LYS A 253 -16.23 3.01 7.76
N LEU A 254 -15.92 1.79 7.33
CA LEU A 254 -15.50 1.58 5.95
C LEU A 254 -16.68 1.70 4.98
N VAL A 255 -17.81 1.12 5.33
CA VAL A 255 -19.05 1.17 4.51
C VAL A 255 -19.47 2.62 4.21
N GLU A 256 -19.33 3.53 5.18
CA GLU A 256 -19.69 4.95 5.02
C GLU A 256 -18.83 5.70 3.99
N ARG A 257 -17.64 5.20 3.66
CA ARG A 257 -16.66 5.97 2.89
C ARG A 257 -16.00 5.25 1.73
N PHE A 258 -16.21 3.96 1.57
CA PHE A 258 -15.49 3.17 0.55
C PHE A 258 -16.44 2.31 -0.27
N ASP A 259 -16.21 2.23 -1.56
CA ASP A 259 -17.04 1.47 -2.49
C ASP A 259 -16.66 -0.02 -2.53
N ALA A 260 -17.65 -0.91 -2.54
CA ALA A 260 -17.44 -2.35 -2.54
C ALA A 260 -16.77 -2.88 -3.82
N ASN A 261 -17.17 -2.38 -5.00
CA ASN A 261 -16.52 -2.78 -6.25
C ASN A 261 -15.05 -2.31 -6.28
N SER A 262 -14.77 -1.09 -5.79
CA SER A 262 -13.39 -0.60 -5.64
C SER A 262 -12.57 -1.47 -4.69
N TYR A 263 -13.18 -1.95 -3.60
CA TYR A 263 -12.52 -2.90 -2.69
C TYR A 263 -12.14 -4.20 -3.41
N LEU A 264 -13.05 -4.74 -4.21
CA LEU A 264 -12.80 -5.97 -5.00
C LEU A 264 -11.66 -5.76 -5.99
N VAL A 265 -11.68 -4.65 -6.73
CA VAL A 265 -10.66 -4.31 -7.74
C VAL A 265 -9.29 -4.14 -7.12
N ILE A 266 -9.17 -3.30 -6.09
CA ILE A 266 -7.87 -3.00 -5.48
C ILE A 266 -7.30 -4.22 -4.75
N SER A 267 -8.14 -4.98 -4.02
CA SER A 267 -7.67 -6.22 -3.38
C SER A 267 -7.23 -7.27 -4.41
N LYS A 268 -7.85 -7.29 -5.60
CA LYS A 268 -7.40 -8.17 -6.69
C LYS A 268 -6.07 -7.69 -7.30
N ALA A 269 -5.86 -6.38 -7.42
CA ALA A 269 -4.56 -5.84 -7.86
C ALA A 269 -3.42 -6.21 -6.90
N MET A 270 -3.70 -6.29 -5.59
CA MET A 270 -2.71 -6.80 -4.61
C MET A 270 -2.40 -8.28 -4.83
N ASP A 271 -3.42 -9.11 -5.11
CA ASP A 271 -3.20 -10.55 -5.37
C ASP A 271 -2.31 -10.80 -6.59
N THR A 272 -2.44 -9.95 -7.61
CA THR A 272 -1.70 -10.09 -8.87
C THR A 272 -0.37 -9.34 -8.88
N PHE A 273 0.01 -8.73 -7.76
CA PHE A 273 1.29 -8.05 -7.67
C PHE A 273 2.44 -9.04 -7.79
N ASP A 274 3.21 -8.88 -8.86
CA ASP A 274 4.39 -9.65 -9.17
C ASP A 274 5.42 -8.72 -9.83
N LEU A 275 6.60 -8.61 -9.25
CA LEU A 275 7.68 -7.78 -9.79
C LEU A 275 8.20 -8.29 -11.14
N ALA A 276 7.97 -9.58 -11.44
CA ALA A 276 8.30 -10.17 -12.74
C ALA A 276 7.30 -9.81 -13.85
N LEU A 277 6.12 -9.26 -13.52
CA LEU A 277 5.08 -8.97 -14.51
C LEU A 277 5.59 -8.03 -15.62
N GLY A 278 5.57 -8.50 -16.86
CA GLY A 278 6.09 -7.78 -18.02
C GLY A 278 7.60 -7.92 -18.24
N TYR A 279 8.25 -8.81 -17.49
CA TYR A 279 9.67 -9.18 -17.63
C TYR A 279 9.81 -10.70 -17.73
N GLU A 280 10.95 -11.18 -18.21
CA GLU A 280 11.21 -12.63 -18.35
C GLU A 280 11.37 -13.34 -17.00
N SER A 281 11.83 -12.60 -15.96
CA SER A 281 12.01 -13.11 -14.61
C SER A 281 12.02 -11.98 -13.58
N GLU A 282 11.79 -12.32 -12.29
CA GLU A 282 11.95 -11.40 -11.19
C GLU A 282 13.38 -10.81 -11.14
N GLU A 283 14.39 -11.64 -11.38
CA GLU A 283 15.78 -11.19 -11.39
C GLU A 283 16.01 -10.10 -12.44
N GLN A 284 15.50 -10.29 -13.66
CA GLN A 284 15.58 -9.28 -14.71
C GLN A 284 14.90 -7.98 -14.30
N ALA A 285 13.71 -8.05 -13.72
CA ALA A 285 13.00 -6.90 -13.21
C ALA A 285 13.78 -6.18 -12.11
N LEU A 286 14.28 -6.92 -11.11
CA LEU A 286 15.03 -6.33 -10.00
C LEU A 286 16.34 -5.68 -10.45
N ARG A 287 17.05 -6.23 -11.42
CA ARG A 287 18.27 -5.64 -12.01
C ARG A 287 18.04 -4.28 -12.68
N ARG A 288 16.81 -3.94 -13.02
CA ARG A 288 16.45 -2.62 -13.56
C ARG A 288 16.50 -1.51 -12.51
N ILE A 289 16.35 -1.86 -11.22
CA ILE A 289 16.27 -0.89 -10.11
C ILE A 289 17.60 -0.17 -9.96
N ARG A 290 17.59 1.15 -10.18
CA ARG A 290 18.72 2.06 -9.93
C ARG A 290 18.58 2.82 -8.63
N ALA A 291 17.36 2.88 -8.12
CA ALA A 291 17.04 3.51 -6.85
C ALA A 291 17.72 2.81 -5.68
N ARG A 292 18.00 3.56 -4.64
CA ARG A 292 18.21 2.98 -3.32
C ARG A 292 16.89 2.40 -2.81
N ALA A 293 16.85 1.12 -2.48
CA ALA A 293 15.67 0.45 -1.94
C ALA A 293 15.75 0.40 -0.40
N LEU A 294 14.78 0.99 0.26
CA LEU A 294 14.63 0.95 1.71
C LEU A 294 13.40 0.11 2.06
N LEU A 295 13.63 -1.07 2.62
CA LEU A 295 12.56 -1.96 3.05
C LEU A 295 12.34 -1.82 4.56
N VAL A 296 11.10 -1.59 4.97
CA VAL A 296 10.73 -1.50 6.39
C VAL A 296 9.83 -2.68 6.73
N GLY A 297 10.31 -3.58 7.58
CA GLY A 297 9.48 -4.61 8.21
C GLY A 297 8.85 -4.09 9.49
N ILE A 298 7.68 -4.61 9.87
CA ILE A 298 7.02 -4.30 11.14
C ILE A 298 7.06 -5.55 12.01
N SER A 299 7.57 -5.42 13.22
CA SER A 299 7.94 -6.57 14.08
C SER A 299 6.78 -7.53 14.39
N SER A 300 5.55 -7.01 14.50
CA SER A 300 4.36 -7.80 14.81
C SER A 300 3.40 -7.98 13.62
N ASP A 301 3.83 -7.63 12.40
CA ASP A 301 3.05 -7.81 11.17
C ASP A 301 3.02 -9.29 10.78
N TRP A 302 1.82 -9.85 10.70
CA TRP A 302 1.63 -11.23 10.26
C TRP A 302 0.97 -11.34 8.89
N LEU A 303 0.49 -10.22 8.33
CA LEU A 303 0.01 -10.14 6.94
C LEU A 303 1.19 -10.04 5.97
N PHE A 304 2.19 -9.20 6.30
CA PHE A 304 3.48 -9.10 5.61
C PHE A 304 4.61 -9.32 6.61
N PRO A 305 4.89 -10.57 6.97
CA PRO A 305 5.87 -10.89 8.00
C PRO A 305 7.23 -10.25 7.72
N ALA A 306 7.87 -9.73 8.76
CA ALA A 306 9.20 -9.14 8.64
C ALA A 306 10.23 -10.10 8.01
N ALA A 307 10.02 -11.42 8.14
CA ALA A 307 10.83 -12.44 7.47
C ALA A 307 10.70 -12.37 5.95
N ASP A 308 9.49 -12.17 5.42
CA ASP A 308 9.24 -12.07 3.96
C ASP A 308 9.85 -10.79 3.40
N VAL A 309 9.77 -9.68 4.15
CA VAL A 309 10.42 -8.42 3.79
C VAL A 309 11.95 -8.58 3.74
N ARG A 310 12.53 -9.31 4.70
CA ARG A 310 13.97 -9.64 4.67
C ARG A 310 14.35 -10.60 3.53
N ALA A 311 13.46 -11.53 3.16
CA ALA A 311 13.68 -12.39 2.01
C ALA A 311 13.68 -11.58 0.69
N LEU A 312 12.79 -10.59 0.54
CA LEU A 312 12.82 -9.66 -0.60
C LEU A 312 14.12 -8.84 -0.62
N LEU A 313 14.58 -8.36 0.55
CA LEU A 313 15.87 -7.66 0.64
C LEU A 313 17.02 -8.52 0.11
N ALA A 314 17.04 -9.81 0.45
CA ALA A 314 18.08 -10.73 -0.03
C ALA A 314 18.07 -10.86 -1.57
N ARG A 315 16.86 -10.94 -2.18
CA ARG A 315 16.72 -10.97 -3.63
C ARG A 315 17.18 -9.66 -4.30
N LEU A 316 16.80 -8.51 -3.74
CA LEU A 316 17.27 -7.20 -4.20
C LEU A 316 18.79 -7.10 -4.19
N ARG A 317 19.43 -7.55 -3.11
CA ARG A 317 20.89 -7.56 -2.98
C ARG A 317 21.57 -8.50 -3.97
N ALA A 318 20.99 -9.68 -4.18
CA ALA A 318 21.47 -10.63 -5.19
C ALA A 318 21.39 -10.06 -6.61
N ALA A 319 20.37 -9.26 -6.90
CA ALA A 319 20.24 -8.53 -8.16
C ALA A 319 21.14 -7.29 -8.27
N GLY A 320 21.96 -6.98 -7.25
CA GLY A 320 22.89 -5.85 -7.22
C GLY A 320 22.25 -4.51 -6.80
N VAL A 321 21.01 -4.52 -6.31
CA VAL A 321 20.31 -3.30 -5.86
C VAL A 321 20.89 -2.81 -4.53
N HIS A 322 21.25 -1.53 -4.47
CA HIS A 322 21.64 -0.90 -3.21
C HIS A 322 20.42 -0.84 -2.27
N SER A 323 20.38 -1.73 -1.29
CA SER A 323 19.20 -1.94 -0.47
C SER A 323 19.52 -2.06 1.02
N ARG A 324 18.62 -1.51 1.85
CA ARG A 324 18.71 -1.51 3.30
C ARG A 324 17.41 -1.95 3.93
N TYR A 325 17.49 -2.66 5.05
CA TYR A 325 16.37 -3.04 5.89
C TYR A 325 16.32 -2.18 7.15
N LEU A 326 15.13 -1.78 7.52
CA LEU A 326 14.79 -1.19 8.81
C LEU A 326 13.69 -2.01 9.46
N GLU A 327 13.63 -2.02 10.78
CA GLU A 327 12.54 -2.66 11.52
C GLU A 327 11.81 -1.61 12.34
N LEU A 328 10.51 -1.47 12.07
CA LEU A 328 9.59 -0.73 12.93
C LEU A 328 9.15 -1.68 14.05
N VAL A 329 9.68 -1.47 15.25
CA VAL A 329 9.23 -2.21 16.43
C VAL A 329 7.86 -1.66 16.84
N SER A 330 6.82 -2.42 16.56
CA SER A 330 5.42 -2.03 16.80
C SER A 330 4.63 -3.23 17.27
N GLU A 331 3.66 -2.99 18.14
CA GLU A 331 2.68 -3.99 18.57
C GLU A 331 1.36 -3.90 17.78
N HIS A 332 1.22 -2.86 16.92
CA HIS A 332 0.01 -2.61 16.17
C HIS A 332 -0.17 -3.51 14.93
N GLY A 333 0.70 -4.51 14.72
CA GLY A 333 0.64 -5.39 13.56
C GLY A 333 0.93 -4.62 12.28
N HIS A 334 0.27 -5.02 11.19
CA HIS A 334 0.40 -4.36 9.89
C HIS A 334 0.10 -2.86 9.93
N ASP A 335 -0.88 -2.43 10.74
CA ASP A 335 -1.22 -1.01 10.90
C ASP A 335 -0.15 -0.18 11.64
N GLY A 336 0.95 -0.79 12.08
CA GLY A 336 2.04 -0.07 12.78
C GLY A 336 2.57 1.14 12.00
N PHE A 337 2.60 1.07 10.65
CA PHE A 337 3.03 2.21 9.84
C PHE A 337 2.04 3.40 9.85
N LEU A 338 0.79 3.19 10.27
CA LEU A 338 -0.22 4.23 10.45
C LEU A 338 -0.39 4.62 11.92
N ALA A 339 -0.27 3.66 12.84
CA ALA A 339 -0.53 3.87 14.27
C ALA A 339 0.69 4.38 15.02
N ASP A 340 1.91 3.98 14.61
CA ASP A 340 3.17 4.31 15.28
C ASP A 340 4.02 5.28 14.43
N THR A 341 3.37 6.25 13.80
CA THR A 341 4.04 7.24 12.96
C THR A 341 5.08 8.04 13.73
N HIS A 342 4.90 8.24 15.04
CA HIS A 342 5.87 8.87 15.93
C HIS A 342 7.19 8.09 16.06
N LEU A 343 7.17 6.75 15.85
CA LEU A 343 8.37 5.90 15.77
C LEU A 343 8.90 5.84 14.33
N LEU A 344 8.00 5.77 13.36
CA LEU A 344 8.35 5.63 11.94
C LEU A 344 9.01 6.91 11.38
N ALA A 345 8.49 8.10 11.72
CA ALA A 345 8.99 9.36 11.18
C ALA A 345 10.48 9.60 11.48
N PRO A 346 10.98 9.50 12.72
CA PRO A 346 12.41 9.66 12.99
C PRO A 346 13.26 8.56 12.35
N LEU A 347 12.76 7.31 12.29
CA LEU A 347 13.44 6.20 11.64
C LEU A 347 13.66 6.49 10.14
N LEU A 348 12.64 7.01 9.45
CA LEU A 348 12.72 7.39 8.05
C LEU A 348 13.60 8.63 7.85
N SER A 349 13.44 9.69 8.67
CA SER A 349 14.27 10.89 8.56
C SER A 349 15.76 10.56 8.67
N ALA A 350 16.13 9.73 9.64
CA ALA A 350 17.51 9.28 9.79
C ALA A 350 18.01 8.46 8.59
N ALA A 351 17.15 7.58 8.05
CA ALA A 351 17.52 6.72 6.93
C ALA A 351 17.62 7.48 5.60
N LEU A 352 16.74 8.46 5.39
CA LEU A 352 16.71 9.29 4.17
C LEU A 352 17.84 10.33 4.15
N SER A 353 18.23 10.86 5.33
CA SER A 353 19.32 11.83 5.47
C SER A 353 20.71 11.20 5.47
N ALA A 354 20.82 9.90 5.74
CA ALA A 354 22.10 9.21 5.75
C ALA A 354 22.69 9.23 4.33
N ALA A 355 23.85 9.88 4.18
CA ALA A 355 24.64 9.75 2.96
C ALA A 355 24.97 8.26 2.73
N ASP A 356 24.93 7.81 1.48
CA ASP A 356 25.27 6.43 1.15
C ASP A 356 26.66 6.09 1.72
N PRO A 357 26.78 5.08 2.58
CA PRO A 357 28.10 4.59 2.92
C PRO A 357 28.75 4.12 1.62
N LYS A 358 29.91 4.67 1.27
CA LYS A 358 30.71 4.18 0.12
C LYS A 358 30.74 2.65 0.23
N PRO A 359 30.51 1.90 -0.87
CA PRO A 359 30.50 0.45 -0.82
C PRO A 359 31.82 -0.02 -0.18
N ARG A 360 31.73 -0.63 1.00
CA ARG A 360 32.88 -1.31 1.60
C ARG A 360 33.20 -2.42 0.63
N ARG A 361 34.37 -2.32 -0.05
CA ARG A 361 34.94 -3.47 -0.74
C ARG A 361 34.96 -4.63 0.26
N GLN A 362 34.12 -5.63 -0.01
CA GLN A 362 34.22 -6.90 0.72
C GLN A 362 35.60 -7.47 0.42
N VAL A 363 36.50 -7.31 1.36
CA VAL A 363 37.75 -8.08 1.38
C VAL A 363 37.33 -9.49 1.80
N TRP A 364 37.27 -10.39 0.82
CA TRP A 364 37.16 -11.82 1.10
C TRP A 364 38.42 -12.25 1.80
N LEU A 365 38.42 -12.32 3.12
CA LEU A 365 39.40 -13.09 3.86
C LEU A 365 39.12 -14.56 3.51
N ALA A 366 40.01 -15.13 2.70
CA ALA A 366 40.04 -16.56 2.45
C ALA A 366 40.10 -17.29 3.81
N ALA A 367 39.15 -18.19 4.02
CA ALA A 367 39.13 -19.03 5.20
C ALA A 367 40.45 -19.81 5.26
N ALA A 368 41.28 -19.47 6.23
CA ALA A 368 42.48 -20.22 6.53
C ALA A 368 42.07 -21.62 7.01
N ASN A 369 42.67 -22.62 6.37
CA ASN A 369 42.56 -24.03 6.67
C ASN A 369 42.73 -24.32 8.17
N TYR A 370 41.70 -24.91 8.78
CA TYR A 370 41.85 -25.61 10.06
C TYR A 370 42.43 -27.01 9.77
N PRO A 371 43.55 -27.38 10.35
CA PRO A 371 44.03 -28.74 10.24
C PRO A 371 43.19 -29.68 11.11
N ALA A 372 42.81 -30.80 10.53
CA ALA A 372 42.15 -31.90 11.22
C ALA A 372 43.03 -32.42 12.36
N GLY A 373 42.58 -32.26 13.61
CA GLY A 373 43.18 -32.88 14.78
C GLY A 373 42.83 -34.36 14.84
N ARG A 374 43.85 -35.18 15.03
CA ARG A 374 43.81 -36.66 15.18
C ARG A 374 43.11 -37.04 16.48
N GLU A 375 42.30 -38.06 16.35
CA GLU A 375 41.79 -38.86 17.48
C GLU A 375 42.98 -39.54 18.23
N THR A 376 42.93 -39.50 19.54
CA THR A 376 43.32 -40.61 20.45
C THR A 376 42.37 -40.61 21.65
#